data_50dce35725468ea0c608350c7153a486
#
_entry.id   50dce35725468ea0c608350c7153a486
#
_cell.length_a   1.000
_cell.length_b   1.000
_cell.length_c   1.000
_cell.angle_alpha   90.00
_cell.angle_beta   90.00
_cell.angle_gamma   90.00
#
_symmetry.space_group_name_H-M   'P 1'
#
loop_
_entity.id
_entity.type
_entity.pdbx_description
1 polymer ?
#
loop_
_entity_poly.entity_id
_entity_poly.type
_entity_poly.pdbx_seq_one_letter_code
_entity_poly.pdbx_strand_id
1 'polypeptide(L)'
;MQLELRDGSFDLTKLQTLTNAVVKDAQSQSGLQRVTSSFRSTVPQMKVDVDRAKAETLQVSIDEVFSTLAAYLGSSFVGQFNKFGRVFQVYVQADSQFRLRPEDIELLPVRNKQGAMIPLGTMVHITPSVGPSLLSLYNLYPSSTVLGLPATGFSSGEANALMEQIANKVLPPGAGFEWTAMSYQEKIVGNQIYYIFALAMLLVYLVLAGQYESWLMPVAVLLAVPLSLIGPVVALKGLGIDNNLYTQIGLVLLIALSAKNAILIVEVARERRVFDGKPILEYAVEAARARFRPILMTSFAFILGVLPLVLATGAGANARKSIGIAVFSGMLASTCLAVLFVPSFFVVVRRFEEWRAVRKGKPVKPVPAQ
;
A
#
# COMPACT_ATOMS: atom_id res chain seq x y z
N MET A 1 7.36 5.89 0.25
CA MET A 1 7.16 6.38 1.62
C MET A 1 6.58 7.78 1.60
N GLN A 2 5.75 8.09 2.59
CA GLN A 2 5.14 9.41 2.76
C GLN A 2 5.10 9.76 4.24
N LEU A 3 5.72 10.89 4.59
CA LEU A 3 5.88 11.39 5.94
C LEU A 3 5.33 12.81 6.02
N GLU A 4 4.47 13.10 7.00
CA GLU A 4 4.01 14.45 7.30
C GLU A 4 4.84 15.02 8.45
N LEU A 5 5.57 16.09 8.15
CA LEU A 5 6.27 16.89 9.16
C LEU A 5 5.34 17.97 9.66
N ARG A 6 5.28 18.18 10.97
CA ARG A 6 4.48 19.22 11.60
C ARG A 6 5.32 20.03 12.61
N ASP A 7 4.98 21.29 12.76
CA ASP A 7 5.55 22.16 13.77
C ASP A 7 4.44 22.86 14.57
N GLY A 8 4.51 22.76 15.89
CA GLY A 8 3.53 23.35 16.81
C GLY A 8 3.63 24.87 16.96
N SER A 9 4.68 25.49 16.42
CA SER A 9 4.84 26.96 16.50
C SER A 9 4.03 27.75 15.46
N PHE A 10 3.44 27.06 14.48
CA PHE A 10 2.75 27.67 13.32
C PHE A 10 3.64 28.60 12.48
N ASP A 11 4.95 28.55 12.64
CA ASP A 11 5.91 29.29 11.82
C ASP A 11 6.24 28.50 10.53
N LEU A 12 5.72 28.99 9.40
CA LEU A 12 5.90 28.37 8.10
C LEU A 12 7.35 28.41 7.62
N THR A 13 8.12 29.42 8.00
CA THR A 13 9.53 29.55 7.64
C THR A 13 10.37 28.51 8.38
N LYS A 14 10.08 28.33 9.67
CA LYS A 14 10.68 27.26 10.48
C LYS A 14 10.33 25.88 9.93
N LEU A 15 9.06 25.64 9.60
CA LEU A 15 8.61 24.38 8.99
C LEU A 15 9.37 24.10 7.68
N GLN A 16 9.56 25.11 6.82
CA GLN A 16 10.35 24.99 5.60
C GLN A 16 11.80 24.62 5.89
N THR A 17 12.41 25.28 6.86
CA THR A 17 13.82 25.00 7.24
C THR A 17 14.00 23.56 7.74
N LEU A 18 13.09 23.10 8.61
CA LEU A 18 13.08 21.73 9.11
C LEU A 18 12.85 20.71 8.00
N THR A 19 11.90 21.00 7.10
CA THR A 19 11.62 20.17 5.94
C THR A 19 12.85 20.01 5.05
N ASN A 20 13.51 21.13 4.73
CA ASN A 20 14.72 21.13 3.92
C ASN A 20 15.87 20.38 4.58
N ALA A 21 16.03 20.49 5.91
CA ALA A 21 17.04 19.77 6.66
C ALA A 21 16.80 18.26 6.63
N VAL A 22 15.55 17.81 6.85
CA VAL A 22 15.17 16.40 6.76
C VAL A 22 15.38 15.86 5.36
N VAL A 23 14.94 16.58 4.32
CA VAL A 23 15.12 16.17 2.91
C VAL A 23 16.60 16.07 2.55
N LYS A 24 17.42 17.03 2.96
CA LYS A 24 18.86 17.06 2.69
C LYS A 24 19.58 15.88 3.36
N ASP A 25 19.32 15.60 4.64
CA ASP A 25 19.92 14.46 5.35
C ASP A 25 19.45 13.13 4.73
N ALA A 26 18.16 13.03 4.36
CA ALA A 26 17.62 11.87 3.69
C ALA A 26 18.23 11.62 2.31
N GLN A 27 18.49 12.65 1.52
CA GLN A 27 19.14 12.54 0.20
C GLN A 27 20.60 12.08 0.31
N SER A 28 21.26 12.27 1.43
CA SER A 28 22.62 11.79 1.69
C SER A 28 22.68 10.29 2.02
N GLN A 29 21.56 9.65 2.30
CA GLN A 29 21.50 8.23 2.67
C GLN A 29 21.40 7.33 1.43
N SER A 30 22.23 6.30 1.39
CA SER A 30 22.27 5.34 0.28
C SER A 30 21.00 4.49 0.15
N GLY A 31 20.24 4.33 1.25
CA GLY A 31 18.99 3.56 1.29
C GLY A 31 17.76 4.29 0.78
N LEU A 32 17.88 5.59 0.47
CA LEU A 32 16.79 6.46 0.06
C LEU A 32 17.07 7.10 -1.29
N GLN A 33 16.03 7.24 -2.12
CA GLN A 33 16.14 7.96 -3.39
C GLN A 33 14.91 8.82 -3.66
N ARG A 34 15.11 9.90 -4.45
CA ARG A 34 14.05 10.84 -4.83
C ARG A 34 13.29 11.42 -3.65
N VAL A 35 14.01 11.70 -2.55
CA VAL A 35 13.38 12.34 -1.40
C VAL A 35 13.14 13.82 -1.73
N THR A 36 11.88 14.23 -1.68
CA THR A 36 11.43 15.59 -2.04
C THR A 36 10.27 16.02 -1.17
N SER A 37 10.09 17.35 -1.05
CA SER A 37 8.87 17.95 -0.54
C SER A 37 8.35 19.00 -1.51
N SER A 38 7.03 19.09 -1.63
CA SER A 38 6.37 20.13 -2.42
C SER A 38 6.10 21.41 -1.61
N PHE A 39 6.32 21.39 -0.30
CA PHE A 39 6.07 22.54 0.57
C PHE A 39 7.09 23.67 0.31
N ARG A 40 6.58 24.85 0.06
CA ARG A 40 7.35 26.09 -0.12
C ARG A 40 6.64 27.23 0.59
N SER A 41 7.29 27.81 1.57
CA SER A 41 6.76 28.93 2.37
C SER A 41 7.04 30.31 1.77
N THR A 42 8.02 30.40 0.86
CA THR A 42 8.53 31.68 0.33
C THR A 42 8.36 31.77 -1.18
N VAL A 43 7.15 31.53 -1.66
CA VAL A 43 6.83 31.74 -3.09
C VAL A 43 6.52 33.21 -3.30
N PRO A 44 7.12 33.88 -4.31
CA PRO A 44 6.76 35.26 -4.64
C PRO A 44 5.29 35.38 -4.98
N GLN A 45 4.64 36.33 -4.36
CA GLN A 45 3.21 36.63 -4.50
C GLN A 45 3.02 38.14 -4.63
N MET A 46 1.86 38.55 -5.14
CA MET A 46 1.42 39.94 -5.14
C MET A 46 0.27 40.07 -4.14
N LYS A 47 0.48 40.95 -3.16
CA LYS A 47 -0.58 41.29 -2.22
C LYS A 47 -1.34 42.49 -2.78
N VAL A 48 -2.65 42.35 -2.86
CA VAL A 48 -3.57 43.39 -3.35
C VAL A 48 -4.32 43.93 -2.14
N ASP A 49 -4.04 45.18 -1.76
CA ASP A 49 -4.76 45.88 -0.71
C ASP A 49 -5.77 46.82 -1.35
N VAL A 50 -7.05 46.71 -0.97
CA VAL A 50 -8.15 47.50 -1.50
C VAL A 50 -8.48 48.63 -0.52
N ASP A 51 -8.40 49.87 -0.97
CA ASP A 51 -8.87 51.06 -0.24
C ASP A 51 -10.41 51.10 -0.27
N ARG A 52 -11.01 50.61 0.81
CA ARG A 52 -12.47 50.48 0.91
C ARG A 52 -13.19 51.79 0.88
N ALA A 53 -12.58 52.85 1.45
CA ALA A 53 -13.18 54.18 1.46
C ALA A 53 -13.24 54.79 0.05
N LYS A 54 -12.17 54.62 -0.73
CA LYS A 54 -12.16 55.05 -2.14
C LYS A 54 -13.13 54.21 -2.98
N ALA A 55 -13.18 52.90 -2.78
CA ALA A 55 -14.12 52.01 -3.50
C ALA A 55 -15.58 52.47 -3.24
N GLU A 56 -15.93 52.78 -1.98
CA GLU A 56 -17.25 53.27 -1.63
C GLU A 56 -17.56 54.63 -2.26
N THR A 57 -16.61 55.55 -2.21
CA THR A 57 -16.74 56.90 -2.84
C THR A 57 -16.96 56.81 -4.35
N LEU A 58 -16.29 55.86 -5.01
CA LEU A 58 -16.43 55.59 -6.44
C LEU A 58 -17.62 54.69 -6.79
N GLN A 59 -18.39 54.28 -5.75
CA GLN A 59 -19.55 53.39 -5.86
C GLN A 59 -19.22 52.05 -6.50
N VAL A 60 -18.02 51.52 -6.24
CA VAL A 60 -17.58 50.21 -6.65
C VAL A 60 -17.77 49.23 -5.49
N SER A 61 -18.46 48.11 -5.74
CA SER A 61 -18.59 47.05 -4.75
C SER A 61 -17.25 46.33 -4.59
N ILE A 62 -16.89 46.02 -3.35
CA ILE A 62 -15.68 45.24 -3.07
C ILE A 62 -15.75 43.85 -3.72
N ASP A 63 -16.94 43.24 -3.74
CA ASP A 63 -17.16 41.95 -4.44
C ASP A 63 -16.88 42.04 -5.93
N GLU A 64 -17.21 43.18 -6.57
CA GLU A 64 -16.91 43.42 -7.98
C GLU A 64 -15.41 43.55 -8.23
N VAL A 65 -14.67 44.20 -7.31
CA VAL A 65 -13.20 44.29 -7.37
C VAL A 65 -12.57 42.90 -7.34
N PHE A 66 -12.95 42.06 -6.37
CA PHE A 66 -12.38 40.73 -6.25
C PHE A 66 -12.86 39.78 -7.38
N SER A 67 -14.11 39.89 -7.82
CA SER A 67 -14.63 39.14 -8.96
C SER A 67 -13.90 39.51 -10.26
N THR A 68 -13.61 40.76 -10.47
CA THR A 68 -12.81 41.23 -11.60
C THR A 68 -11.39 40.68 -11.56
N LEU A 69 -10.71 40.83 -10.42
CA LEU A 69 -9.37 40.26 -10.23
C LEU A 69 -9.36 38.74 -10.45
N ALA A 70 -10.32 38.01 -9.88
CA ALA A 70 -10.44 36.57 -10.05
C ALA A 70 -10.66 36.17 -11.52
N ALA A 71 -11.56 36.89 -12.22
CA ALA A 71 -11.88 36.57 -13.63
C ALA A 71 -10.69 36.87 -14.57
N TYR A 72 -10.05 38.05 -14.40
CA TYR A 72 -8.96 38.44 -15.29
C TYR A 72 -7.66 37.72 -15.01
N LEU A 73 -7.29 37.50 -13.75
CA LEU A 73 -6.01 36.90 -13.36
C LEU A 73 -6.13 35.36 -13.17
N GLY A 74 -7.19 34.91 -12.49
CA GLY A 74 -7.37 33.52 -12.10
C GLY A 74 -8.17 32.66 -13.08
N SER A 75 -8.97 33.28 -13.94
CA SER A 75 -10.01 32.69 -14.79
C SER A 75 -11.39 32.56 -14.14
N SER A 76 -12.43 32.79 -14.93
CA SER A 76 -13.82 32.58 -14.54
C SER A 76 -14.43 31.41 -15.32
N PHE A 77 -15.00 30.45 -14.62
CA PHE A 77 -15.78 29.37 -15.23
C PHE A 77 -17.10 29.91 -15.75
N VAL A 78 -17.33 29.79 -17.06
CA VAL A 78 -18.54 30.29 -17.73
C VAL A 78 -19.58 29.17 -17.90
N GLY A 79 -19.12 27.95 -18.19
CA GLY A 79 -19.99 26.83 -18.41
C GLY A 79 -19.26 25.60 -18.96
N GLN A 80 -20.03 24.60 -19.30
CA GLN A 80 -19.49 23.37 -19.91
C GLN A 80 -20.39 22.88 -21.02
N PHE A 81 -19.81 22.15 -21.98
CA PHE A 81 -20.56 21.46 -23.04
C PHE A 81 -20.01 20.06 -23.30
N ASN A 82 -20.87 19.19 -23.75
CA ASN A 82 -20.50 17.82 -24.10
C ASN A 82 -20.24 17.71 -25.61
N LYS A 83 -19.05 17.21 -25.99
CA LYS A 83 -18.70 16.93 -27.39
C LYS A 83 -17.79 15.70 -27.44
N PHE A 84 -18.02 14.84 -28.43
CA PHE A 84 -17.24 13.60 -28.62
C PHE A 84 -17.20 12.67 -27.39
N GLY A 85 -18.28 12.62 -26.60
CA GLY A 85 -18.32 11.81 -25.37
C GLY A 85 -17.47 12.34 -24.21
N ARG A 86 -17.00 13.59 -24.29
CA ARG A 86 -16.22 14.27 -23.24
C ARG A 86 -16.89 15.58 -22.83
N VAL A 87 -16.71 15.94 -21.55
CA VAL A 87 -17.13 17.23 -21.03
C VAL A 87 -16.01 18.24 -21.23
N PHE A 88 -16.31 19.36 -21.88
CA PHE A 88 -15.40 20.48 -22.07
C PHE A 88 -15.85 21.64 -21.18
N GLN A 89 -14.94 22.17 -20.39
CA GLN A 89 -15.17 23.34 -19.55
C GLN A 89 -14.71 24.61 -20.28
N VAL A 90 -15.50 25.66 -20.16
CA VAL A 90 -15.19 26.98 -20.76
C VAL A 90 -14.77 27.92 -19.65
N TYR A 91 -13.57 28.42 -19.75
CA TYR A 91 -13.03 29.44 -18.86
C TYR A 91 -12.69 30.69 -19.65
N VAL A 92 -12.93 31.87 -19.06
CA VAL A 92 -12.57 33.16 -19.58
C VAL A 92 -11.51 33.77 -18.69
N GLN A 93 -10.46 34.34 -19.28
CA GLN A 93 -9.35 34.95 -18.60
C GLN A 93 -8.80 36.10 -19.47
N ALA A 94 -8.13 37.08 -18.85
CA ALA A 94 -7.42 38.09 -19.62
C ALA A 94 -6.28 37.43 -20.46
N ASP A 95 -6.06 37.96 -21.66
CA ASP A 95 -4.92 37.49 -22.47
C ASP A 95 -3.60 37.80 -21.76
N SER A 96 -2.60 37.01 -22.02
CA SER A 96 -1.29 37.03 -21.34
C SER A 96 -0.64 38.42 -21.37
N GLN A 97 -0.78 39.15 -22.46
CA GLN A 97 -0.23 40.51 -22.59
C GLN A 97 -0.77 41.54 -21.60
N PHE A 98 -1.97 41.30 -21.03
CA PHE A 98 -2.63 42.19 -20.09
C PHE A 98 -2.46 41.78 -18.62
N ARG A 99 -1.58 40.80 -18.34
CA ARG A 99 -1.32 40.26 -16.99
C ARG A 99 0.13 39.86 -16.76
N LEU A 100 1.07 40.40 -17.54
CA LEU A 100 2.49 40.10 -17.43
C LEU A 100 3.17 40.84 -16.29
N ARG A 101 2.72 42.04 -15.99
CA ARG A 101 3.34 42.94 -15.01
C ARG A 101 2.34 43.31 -13.93
N PRO A 102 2.83 43.65 -12.71
CA PRO A 102 1.96 44.12 -11.65
C PRO A 102 1.15 45.39 -12.04
N GLU A 103 1.77 46.25 -12.85
CA GLU A 103 1.15 47.49 -13.34
C GLU A 103 -0.05 47.25 -14.26
N ASP A 104 -0.06 46.10 -14.98
CA ASP A 104 -1.17 45.71 -15.85
C ASP A 104 -2.46 45.46 -15.03
N ILE A 105 -2.34 45.05 -13.77
CA ILE A 105 -3.47 44.84 -12.86
C ILE A 105 -4.15 46.15 -12.51
N GLU A 106 -3.40 47.23 -12.35
CA GLU A 106 -3.92 48.54 -12.04
C GLU A 106 -4.77 49.11 -13.18
N LEU A 107 -4.52 48.70 -14.42
CA LEU A 107 -5.26 49.11 -15.62
C LEU A 107 -6.55 48.33 -15.83
N LEU A 108 -6.77 47.21 -15.12
CA LEU A 108 -7.98 46.42 -15.28
C LEU A 108 -9.24 47.21 -14.90
N PRO A 109 -10.25 47.30 -15.79
CA PRO A 109 -11.46 48.07 -15.52
C PRO A 109 -12.44 47.28 -14.64
N VAL A 110 -12.98 47.93 -13.63
CA VAL A 110 -14.08 47.45 -12.80
C VAL A 110 -15.31 48.32 -12.98
N ARG A 111 -16.51 47.73 -13.00
CA ARG A 111 -17.74 48.46 -13.20
C ARG A 111 -18.30 49.01 -11.88
N ASN A 112 -18.66 50.28 -11.82
CA ASN A 112 -19.34 50.84 -10.67
C ASN A 112 -20.88 50.66 -10.77
N LYS A 113 -21.60 51.02 -9.69
CA LYS A 113 -23.08 50.90 -9.66
C LYS A 113 -23.81 51.73 -10.74
N GLN A 114 -23.16 52.76 -11.30
CA GLN A 114 -23.70 53.61 -12.36
C GLN A 114 -23.39 53.08 -13.77
N GLY A 115 -22.62 51.95 -13.87
CA GLY A 115 -22.24 51.38 -15.13
C GLY A 115 -20.93 51.93 -15.73
N ALA A 116 -20.28 52.89 -15.09
CA ALA A 116 -19.00 53.44 -15.54
C ALA A 116 -17.85 52.46 -15.22
N MET A 117 -16.85 52.39 -16.11
CA MET A 117 -15.66 51.60 -15.96
C MET A 117 -14.56 52.41 -15.29
N ILE A 118 -14.06 51.92 -14.16
CA ILE A 118 -13.05 52.58 -13.32
C ILE A 118 -11.81 51.67 -13.26
N PRO A 119 -10.60 52.21 -13.52
CA PRO A 119 -9.37 51.41 -13.37
C PRO A 119 -9.13 51.00 -11.93
N LEU A 120 -8.73 49.76 -11.70
CA LEU A 120 -8.46 49.24 -10.35
C LEU A 120 -7.39 50.03 -9.60
N GLY A 121 -6.38 50.55 -10.26
CA GLY A 121 -5.30 51.34 -9.66
C GLY A 121 -5.76 52.60 -8.91
N THR A 122 -7.02 53.06 -9.12
CA THR A 122 -7.58 54.19 -8.34
C THR A 122 -7.90 53.78 -6.90
N MET A 123 -8.13 52.50 -6.62
CA MET A 123 -8.59 51.98 -5.32
C MET A 123 -7.80 50.79 -4.80
N VAL A 124 -6.84 50.30 -5.58
CA VAL A 124 -6.06 49.10 -5.23
C VAL A 124 -4.58 49.49 -5.14
N HIS A 125 -3.90 48.95 -4.12
CA HIS A 125 -2.45 49.07 -3.98
C HIS A 125 -1.84 47.68 -4.03
N ILE A 126 -0.85 47.47 -4.93
CA ILE A 126 -0.20 46.19 -5.18
C ILE A 126 1.21 46.22 -4.60
N THR A 127 1.51 45.29 -3.72
CA THR A 127 2.84 45.15 -3.11
C THR A 127 3.39 43.74 -3.33
N PRO A 128 4.67 43.61 -3.66
CA PRO A 128 5.33 42.32 -3.65
C PRO A 128 5.30 41.68 -2.27
N SER A 129 4.97 40.41 -2.18
CA SER A 129 4.91 39.63 -0.95
C SER A 129 5.50 38.26 -1.16
N VAL A 130 5.66 37.52 -0.09
CA VAL A 130 6.03 36.11 -0.13
C VAL A 130 5.06 35.33 0.76
N GLY A 131 4.73 34.13 0.32
CA GLY A 131 3.82 33.29 1.07
C GLY A 131 3.89 31.83 0.63
N PRO A 132 3.18 30.90 1.29
CA PRO A 132 3.15 29.51 0.90
C PRO A 132 2.35 29.33 -0.40
N SER A 133 2.85 28.45 -1.28
CA SER A 133 2.10 28.06 -2.49
C SER A 133 0.86 27.25 -2.15
N LEU A 134 0.98 26.40 -1.14
CA LEU A 134 -0.08 25.56 -0.60
C LEU A 134 0.18 25.37 0.89
N LEU A 135 -0.81 25.60 1.71
CA LEU A 135 -0.77 25.33 3.14
C LEU A 135 -1.67 24.13 3.43
N SER A 136 -1.05 23.01 3.78
CA SER A 136 -1.75 21.80 4.22
C SER A 136 -1.79 21.76 5.75
N LEU A 137 -2.93 21.36 6.30
CA LEU A 137 -3.07 21.11 7.73
C LEU A 137 -3.20 19.60 7.95
N TYR A 138 -2.40 19.07 8.85
CA TYR A 138 -2.51 17.70 9.32
C TYR A 138 -2.76 17.69 10.83
N ASN A 139 -3.87 17.12 11.25
CA ASN A 139 -4.33 17.20 12.65
C ASN A 139 -4.36 18.65 13.20
N LEU A 140 -4.83 19.59 12.37
CA LEU A 140 -4.92 21.04 12.67
C LEU A 140 -3.57 21.77 12.78
N TYR A 141 -2.44 21.11 12.56
CA TYR A 141 -1.13 21.75 12.51
C TYR A 141 -0.69 21.98 11.06
N PRO A 142 -0.03 23.10 10.75
CA PRO A 142 0.65 23.27 9.47
C PRO A 142 1.61 22.12 9.22
N SER A 143 1.51 21.50 8.07
CA SER A 143 2.29 20.32 7.74
C SER A 143 3.00 20.43 6.39
N SER A 144 4.09 19.69 6.29
CA SER A 144 4.86 19.51 5.07
C SER A 144 4.98 18.03 4.75
N THR A 145 4.47 17.65 3.59
CA THR A 145 4.60 16.27 3.09
C THR A 145 5.99 16.04 2.52
N VAL A 146 6.70 15.04 3.03
CA VAL A 146 7.95 14.52 2.45
C VAL A 146 7.68 13.20 1.77
N LEU A 147 8.00 13.12 0.50
CA LEU A 147 7.88 11.93 -0.33
C LEU A 147 9.25 11.36 -0.66
N GLY A 148 9.37 10.04 -0.68
CA GLY A 148 10.60 9.37 -1.09
C GLY A 148 10.36 7.93 -1.52
N LEU A 149 11.36 7.35 -2.16
CA LEU A 149 11.36 5.97 -2.59
C LEU A 149 12.53 5.22 -1.94
N PRO A 150 12.39 3.91 -1.67
CA PRO A 150 13.54 3.08 -1.29
C PRO A 150 14.55 3.04 -2.45
N ALA A 151 15.83 3.01 -2.14
CA ALA A 151 16.88 2.79 -3.12
C ALA A 151 16.88 1.31 -3.58
N THR A 152 17.50 1.04 -4.72
CA THR A 152 17.62 -0.33 -5.23
C THR A 152 18.32 -1.23 -4.20
N GLY A 153 17.69 -2.33 -3.83
CA GLY A 153 18.20 -3.28 -2.84
C GLY A 153 17.79 -3.00 -1.39
N PHE A 154 17.01 -1.94 -1.15
CA PHE A 154 16.42 -1.65 0.15
C PHE A 154 14.92 -1.88 0.11
N SER A 155 14.38 -2.49 1.15
CA SER A 155 12.94 -2.67 1.32
C SER A 155 12.24 -1.36 1.74
N SER A 156 10.93 -1.27 1.53
CA SER A 156 10.13 -0.14 1.99
C SER A 156 10.19 0.02 3.52
N GLY A 157 10.24 -1.08 4.27
CA GLY A 157 10.37 -1.06 5.72
C GLY A 157 11.71 -0.50 6.20
N GLU A 158 12.82 -0.86 5.55
CA GLU A 158 14.14 -0.31 5.84
C GLU A 158 14.20 1.18 5.50
N ALA A 159 13.64 1.58 4.36
CA ALA A 159 13.56 2.99 3.97
C ALA A 159 12.72 3.81 4.98
N ASN A 160 11.60 3.27 5.46
CA ASN A 160 10.79 3.91 6.50
C ASN A 160 11.58 4.04 7.83
N ALA A 161 12.32 3.00 8.23
CA ALA A 161 13.15 3.03 9.44
C ALA A 161 14.28 4.06 9.35
N LEU A 162 14.97 4.15 8.21
CA LEU A 162 15.99 5.17 7.95
C LEU A 162 15.41 6.58 8.04
N MET A 163 14.25 6.81 7.41
CA MET A 163 13.58 8.11 7.45
C MET A 163 13.14 8.50 8.86
N GLU A 164 12.70 7.54 9.66
CA GLU A 164 12.36 7.75 11.07
C GLU A 164 13.59 8.14 11.90
N GLN A 165 14.73 7.49 11.68
CA GLN A 165 15.99 7.85 12.35
C GLN A 165 16.43 9.27 11.98
N ILE A 166 16.33 9.66 10.71
CA ILE A 166 16.64 11.01 10.25
C ILE A 166 15.71 12.04 10.88
N ALA A 167 14.41 11.80 10.83
CA ALA A 167 13.41 12.70 11.41
C ALA A 167 13.66 12.89 12.93
N ASN A 168 13.88 11.82 13.68
CA ASN A 168 14.18 11.90 15.11
C ASN A 168 15.49 12.62 15.42
N LYS A 169 16.49 12.56 14.54
CA LYS A 169 17.78 13.26 14.70
C LYS A 169 17.68 14.75 14.38
N VAL A 170 16.91 15.11 13.36
CA VAL A 170 16.89 16.47 12.80
C VAL A 170 15.81 17.36 13.45
N LEU A 171 14.69 16.76 13.88
CA LEU A 171 13.58 17.53 14.41
C LEU A 171 13.83 17.95 15.87
N PRO A 172 13.68 19.26 16.17
CA PRO A 172 13.80 19.76 17.55
C PRO A 172 12.55 19.44 18.38
N PRO A 173 12.61 19.59 19.71
CA PRO A 173 11.42 19.52 20.56
C PRO A 173 10.33 20.48 20.11
N GLY A 174 9.07 19.99 20.04
CA GLY A 174 7.91 20.74 19.54
C GLY A 174 7.61 20.56 18.06
N ALA A 175 8.56 20.08 17.26
CA ALA A 175 8.29 19.55 15.93
C ALA A 175 8.13 18.02 15.98
N GLY A 176 7.33 17.48 15.09
CA GLY A 176 7.08 16.05 15.03
C GLY A 176 6.81 15.57 13.61
N PHE A 177 6.68 14.26 13.47
CA PHE A 177 6.30 13.66 12.20
C PHE A 177 5.28 12.55 12.42
N GLU A 178 4.48 12.29 11.40
CA GLU A 178 3.56 11.16 11.37
C GLU A 178 3.63 10.48 10.00
N TRP A 179 3.46 9.16 10.01
CA TRP A 179 3.35 8.39 8.79
C TRP A 179 1.96 8.52 8.21
N THR A 180 1.86 8.65 6.89
CA THR A 180 0.59 8.77 6.18
C THR A 180 0.50 7.82 5.01
N ALA A 181 -0.69 7.72 4.42
CA ALA A 181 -0.97 6.90 3.26
C ALA A 181 -0.48 5.44 3.42
N MET A 182 0.22 4.91 2.43
CA MET A 182 0.67 3.51 2.42
C MET A 182 1.72 3.21 3.49
N SER A 183 2.59 4.17 3.83
CA SER A 183 3.61 3.99 4.86
C SER A 183 3.01 3.81 6.25
N TYR A 184 1.92 4.49 6.54
CA TYR A 184 1.14 4.28 7.77
C TYR A 184 0.55 2.87 7.83
N GLN A 185 -0.06 2.41 6.73
CA GLN A 185 -0.62 1.06 6.65
C GLN A 185 0.47 0.00 6.83
N GLU A 186 1.61 0.18 6.19
CA GLU A 186 2.74 -0.74 6.30
C GLU A 186 3.30 -0.81 7.73
N LYS A 187 3.37 0.33 8.43
CA LYS A 187 3.83 0.38 9.83
C LYS A 187 2.85 -0.31 10.79
N ILE A 188 1.53 -0.13 10.60
CA ILE A 188 0.52 -0.81 11.43
C ILE A 188 0.53 -2.31 11.18
N VAL A 189 0.49 -2.72 9.91
CA VAL A 189 0.37 -4.14 9.55
C VAL A 189 1.69 -4.88 9.76
N GLY A 190 2.84 -4.23 9.58
CA GLY A 190 4.15 -4.86 9.66
C GLY A 190 4.40 -5.63 10.96
N ASN A 191 3.95 -5.11 12.09
CA ASN A 191 4.06 -5.79 13.38
C ASN A 191 2.93 -6.81 13.65
N GLN A 192 1.79 -6.67 12.97
CA GLN A 192 0.63 -7.54 13.17
C GLN A 192 0.65 -8.78 12.29
N ILE A 193 1.44 -8.79 11.24
CA ILE A 193 1.48 -9.88 10.26
C ILE A 193 1.81 -11.23 10.91
N TYR A 194 2.73 -11.26 11.87
CA TYR A 194 3.09 -12.48 12.58
C TYR A 194 1.91 -13.07 13.38
N TYR A 195 1.09 -12.19 13.99
CA TYR A 195 -0.13 -12.62 14.68
C TYR A 195 -1.17 -13.14 13.71
N ILE A 196 -1.32 -12.51 12.54
CA ILE A 196 -2.24 -12.95 11.48
C ILE A 196 -1.82 -14.33 10.96
N PHE A 197 -0.52 -14.55 10.69
CA PHE A 197 0.00 -15.85 10.28
C PHE A 197 -0.23 -16.93 11.36
N ALA A 198 0.09 -16.62 12.61
CA ALA A 198 -0.12 -17.54 13.72
C ALA A 198 -1.60 -17.90 13.91
N LEU A 199 -2.49 -16.89 13.82
CA LEU A 199 -3.94 -17.10 13.90
C LEU A 199 -4.45 -17.94 12.72
N ALA A 200 -4.01 -17.65 11.49
CA ALA A 200 -4.39 -18.43 10.31
C ALA A 200 -3.96 -19.90 10.44
N MET A 201 -2.73 -20.14 10.89
CA MET A 201 -2.22 -21.50 11.15
C MET A 201 -3.02 -22.19 12.25
N LEU A 202 -3.33 -21.48 13.33
CA LEU A 202 -4.13 -22.03 14.44
C LEU A 202 -5.55 -22.39 13.99
N LEU A 203 -6.21 -21.51 13.21
CA LEU A 203 -7.55 -21.79 12.69
C LEU A 203 -7.56 -23.00 11.76
N VAL A 204 -6.61 -23.09 10.84
CA VAL A 204 -6.45 -24.26 9.96
C VAL A 204 -6.22 -25.52 10.80
N TYR A 205 -5.35 -25.46 11.81
CA TYR A 205 -5.11 -26.58 12.71
C TYR A 205 -6.36 -27.02 13.45
N LEU A 206 -7.13 -26.09 14.04
CA LEU A 206 -8.34 -26.42 14.79
C LEU A 206 -9.44 -27.02 13.91
N VAL A 207 -9.65 -26.47 12.70
CA VAL A 207 -10.60 -27.02 11.72
C VAL A 207 -10.20 -28.44 11.33
N LEU A 208 -8.93 -28.68 11.03
CA LEU A 208 -8.44 -30.02 10.69
C LEU A 208 -8.47 -30.98 11.88
N ALA A 209 -8.20 -30.51 13.11
CA ALA A 209 -8.31 -31.33 14.32
C ALA A 209 -9.75 -31.79 14.55
N GLY A 210 -10.74 -30.93 14.31
CA GLY A 210 -12.16 -31.29 14.33
C GLY A 210 -12.52 -32.27 13.23
N GLN A 211 -12.04 -32.06 12.00
CA GLN A 211 -12.34 -32.93 10.86
C GLN A 211 -11.69 -34.33 10.98
N TYR A 212 -10.47 -34.40 11.49
CA TYR A 212 -9.76 -35.66 11.61
C TYR A 212 -10.00 -36.38 12.95
N GLU A 213 -10.70 -35.76 13.88
CA GLU A 213 -10.86 -36.27 15.26
C GLU A 213 -9.53 -36.65 15.91
N SER A 214 -8.46 -35.97 15.56
CA SER A 214 -7.09 -36.24 15.99
C SER A 214 -6.29 -34.97 16.14
N TRP A 215 -5.54 -34.85 17.25
CA TRP A 215 -4.65 -33.72 17.48
C TRP A 215 -3.31 -33.82 16.74
N LEU A 216 -2.91 -35.00 16.27
CA LEU A 216 -1.63 -35.19 15.61
C LEU A 216 -1.73 -35.15 14.08
N MET A 217 -2.84 -35.61 13.50
CA MET A 217 -3.01 -35.66 12.05
C MET A 217 -2.92 -34.29 11.36
N PRO A 218 -3.47 -33.19 11.90
CA PRO A 218 -3.35 -31.86 11.31
C PRO A 218 -1.89 -31.40 11.14
N VAL A 219 -0.99 -31.88 12.00
CA VAL A 219 0.45 -31.52 11.92
C VAL A 219 1.05 -31.98 10.59
N ALA A 220 0.67 -33.15 10.08
CA ALA A 220 1.15 -33.63 8.78
C ALA A 220 0.76 -32.69 7.62
N VAL A 221 -0.44 -32.09 7.69
CA VAL A 221 -0.91 -31.11 6.71
C VAL A 221 -0.18 -29.80 6.87
N LEU A 222 -0.05 -29.30 8.10
CA LEU A 222 0.60 -28.02 8.39
C LEU A 222 2.08 -27.99 8.02
N LEU A 223 2.77 -29.12 8.08
CA LEU A 223 4.17 -29.23 7.63
C LEU A 223 4.35 -28.99 6.11
N ALA A 224 3.27 -29.04 5.31
CA ALA A 224 3.32 -28.65 3.91
C ALA A 224 3.39 -27.13 3.70
N VAL A 225 2.93 -26.32 4.66
CA VAL A 225 2.90 -24.85 4.55
C VAL A 225 4.32 -24.26 4.46
N PRO A 226 5.27 -24.58 5.35
CA PRO A 226 6.65 -24.10 5.22
C PRO A 226 7.30 -24.44 3.87
N LEU A 227 7.00 -25.61 3.31
CA LEU A 227 7.52 -26.02 1.99
C LEU A 227 6.99 -25.11 0.87
N SER A 228 5.74 -24.70 0.97
CA SER A 228 5.14 -23.81 -0.03
C SER A 228 5.73 -22.39 0.01
N LEU A 229 6.23 -21.94 1.17
CA LEU A 229 6.84 -20.60 1.34
C LEU A 229 8.23 -20.52 0.68
N ILE A 230 8.89 -21.64 0.39
CA ILE A 230 10.17 -21.65 -0.30
C ILE A 230 10.05 -21.00 -1.68
N GLY A 231 8.95 -21.27 -2.41
CA GLY A 231 8.70 -20.72 -3.74
C GLY A 231 8.73 -19.18 -3.75
N PRO A 232 7.88 -18.51 -2.97
CA PRO A 232 7.89 -17.05 -2.84
C PRO A 232 9.24 -16.48 -2.42
N VAL A 233 9.90 -17.08 -1.42
CA VAL A 233 11.21 -16.60 -0.95
C VAL A 233 12.24 -16.58 -2.08
N VAL A 234 12.32 -17.68 -2.85
CA VAL A 234 13.25 -17.79 -3.98
C VAL A 234 12.87 -16.82 -5.11
N ALA A 235 11.59 -16.76 -5.46
CA ALA A 235 11.13 -15.92 -6.57
C ALA A 235 11.26 -14.41 -6.26
N LEU A 236 10.86 -13.98 -5.06
CA LEU A 236 10.93 -12.57 -4.66
C LEU A 236 12.40 -12.11 -4.58
N LYS A 237 13.26 -12.92 -3.96
CA LYS A 237 14.70 -12.62 -3.89
C LYS A 237 15.36 -12.60 -5.28
N GLY A 238 15.00 -13.55 -6.15
CA GLY A 238 15.53 -13.63 -7.52
C GLY A 238 15.08 -12.48 -8.43
N LEU A 239 13.88 -11.94 -8.19
CA LEU A 239 13.32 -10.82 -8.96
C LEU A 239 13.55 -9.44 -8.31
N GLY A 240 14.17 -9.38 -7.14
CA GLY A 240 14.39 -8.13 -6.41
C GLY A 240 13.08 -7.46 -5.97
N ILE A 241 12.06 -8.26 -5.66
CA ILE A 241 10.77 -7.74 -5.16
C ILE A 241 10.77 -7.79 -3.64
N ASP A 242 10.48 -6.65 -3.02
CA ASP A 242 10.45 -6.52 -1.58
C ASP A 242 9.27 -7.27 -0.95
N ASN A 243 9.44 -7.67 0.30
CA ASN A 243 8.35 -8.21 1.12
C ASN A 243 7.43 -7.06 1.58
N ASN A 244 6.64 -6.56 0.66
CA ASN A 244 5.66 -5.50 0.91
C ASN A 244 4.30 -6.08 1.39
N LEU A 245 3.38 -5.20 1.78
CA LEU A 245 2.04 -5.57 2.24
C LEU A 245 1.30 -6.52 1.27
N TYR A 246 1.42 -6.29 -0.04
CA TYR A 246 0.77 -7.11 -1.06
C TYR A 246 1.36 -8.51 -1.15
N THR A 247 2.69 -8.63 -1.03
CA THR A 247 3.36 -9.94 -0.91
C THR A 247 2.86 -10.71 0.30
N GLN A 248 2.72 -10.05 1.46
CA GLN A 248 2.23 -10.67 2.69
C GLN A 248 0.80 -11.20 2.55
N ILE A 249 -0.08 -10.46 1.88
CA ILE A 249 -1.44 -10.93 1.54
C ILE A 249 -1.36 -12.21 0.68
N GLY A 250 -0.47 -12.23 -0.32
CA GLY A 250 -0.22 -13.43 -1.13
C GLY A 250 0.26 -14.63 -0.32
N LEU A 251 1.13 -14.40 0.67
CA LEU A 251 1.62 -15.46 1.57
C LEU A 251 0.50 -16.02 2.47
N VAL A 252 -0.38 -15.19 3.00
CA VAL A 252 -1.54 -15.65 3.79
C VAL A 252 -2.46 -16.52 2.93
N LEU A 253 -2.75 -16.10 1.70
CA LEU A 253 -3.56 -16.89 0.76
C LEU A 253 -2.89 -18.24 0.46
N LEU A 254 -1.57 -18.27 0.36
CA LEU A 254 -0.81 -19.48 0.07
C LEU A 254 -0.93 -20.53 1.18
N ILE A 255 -1.10 -20.14 2.46
CA ILE A 255 -1.34 -21.07 3.56
C ILE A 255 -2.55 -21.95 3.26
N ALA A 256 -3.67 -21.34 2.90
CA ALA A 256 -4.91 -22.06 2.60
C ALA A 256 -4.77 -22.97 1.36
N LEU A 257 -4.11 -22.45 0.32
CA LEU A 257 -3.92 -23.19 -0.94
C LEU A 257 -2.97 -24.38 -0.79
N SER A 258 -1.90 -24.25 -0.02
CA SER A 258 -0.96 -25.35 0.24
C SER A 258 -1.58 -26.43 1.13
N ALA A 259 -2.33 -26.01 2.16
CA ALA A 259 -3.07 -26.94 3.02
C ALA A 259 -4.05 -27.80 2.21
N LYS A 260 -4.75 -27.22 1.23
CA LYS A 260 -5.68 -27.94 0.34
C LYS A 260 -5.01 -29.14 -0.36
N ASN A 261 -3.81 -28.94 -0.92
CA ASN A 261 -3.10 -30.00 -1.61
C ASN A 261 -2.68 -31.13 -0.65
N ALA A 262 -2.25 -30.77 0.55
CA ALA A 262 -1.88 -31.75 1.59
C ALA A 262 -3.10 -32.50 2.12
N ILE A 263 -4.22 -31.82 2.35
CA ILE A 263 -5.48 -32.45 2.79
C ILE A 263 -5.91 -33.56 1.82
N LEU A 264 -5.88 -33.31 0.52
CA LEU A 264 -6.29 -34.27 -0.49
C LEU A 264 -5.48 -35.58 -0.44
N ILE A 265 -4.18 -35.52 -0.12
CA ILE A 265 -3.32 -36.69 0.02
C ILE A 265 -3.61 -37.38 1.34
N VAL A 266 -3.64 -36.65 2.45
CA VAL A 266 -3.79 -37.21 3.79
C VAL A 266 -5.16 -37.87 3.97
N GLU A 267 -6.22 -37.32 3.38
CA GLU A 267 -7.58 -37.87 3.45
C GLU A 267 -7.64 -39.25 2.80
N VAL A 268 -7.13 -39.39 1.57
CA VAL A 268 -7.10 -40.70 0.88
C VAL A 268 -6.18 -41.70 1.56
N ALA A 269 -5.04 -41.23 2.12
CA ALA A 269 -4.16 -42.09 2.88
C ALA A 269 -4.84 -42.65 4.16
N ARG A 270 -5.66 -41.78 4.81
CA ARG A 270 -6.47 -42.16 5.98
C ARG A 270 -7.55 -43.18 5.59
N GLU A 271 -8.32 -42.90 4.53
CA GLU A 271 -9.41 -43.74 4.06
C GLU A 271 -8.91 -45.14 3.69
N ARG A 272 -7.86 -45.24 2.88
CA ARG A 272 -7.29 -46.55 2.45
C ARG A 272 -6.77 -47.39 3.59
N ARG A 273 -6.24 -46.79 4.65
CA ARG A 273 -5.79 -47.53 5.84
C ARG A 273 -6.90 -48.36 6.48
N VAL A 274 -8.11 -47.84 6.45
CA VAL A 274 -9.27 -48.55 7.07
C VAL A 274 -9.61 -49.83 6.32
N PHE A 275 -9.41 -49.85 4.99
CA PHE A 275 -9.87 -50.96 4.15
C PHE A 275 -8.81 -52.04 3.87
N ASP A 276 -7.52 -51.71 3.76
CA ASP A 276 -6.55 -52.59 3.11
C ASP A 276 -5.56 -53.28 4.05
N GLY A 277 -5.42 -52.88 5.33
CA GLY A 277 -4.51 -53.50 6.32
C GLY A 277 -3.00 -53.52 5.94
N LYS A 278 -2.59 -52.80 4.91
CA LYS A 278 -1.23 -52.70 4.36
C LYS A 278 -0.27 -51.91 5.28
N PRO A 279 1.06 -51.98 5.06
CA PRO A 279 2.02 -51.15 5.77
C PRO A 279 1.81 -49.65 5.46
N ILE A 280 2.06 -48.76 6.47
CA ILE A 280 1.79 -47.31 6.41
C ILE A 280 2.42 -46.65 5.18
N LEU A 281 3.60 -47.07 4.78
CA LEU A 281 4.32 -46.49 3.65
C LEU A 281 3.61 -46.78 2.31
N GLU A 282 3.05 -47.99 2.15
CA GLU A 282 2.44 -48.42 0.90
C GLU A 282 1.18 -47.64 0.57
N TYR A 283 0.27 -47.49 1.52
CA TYR A 283 -0.94 -46.72 1.28
C TYR A 283 -0.71 -45.20 1.23
N ALA A 284 0.36 -44.66 1.88
CA ALA A 284 0.75 -43.29 1.71
C ALA A 284 1.21 -42.97 0.27
N VAL A 285 1.99 -43.90 -0.32
CA VAL A 285 2.43 -43.80 -1.73
C VAL A 285 1.25 -43.99 -2.69
N GLU A 286 0.39 -44.97 -2.41
CA GLU A 286 -0.82 -45.20 -3.23
C GLU A 286 -1.77 -43.98 -3.20
N ALA A 287 -1.96 -43.33 -2.04
CA ALA A 287 -2.76 -42.14 -1.92
C ALA A 287 -2.17 -40.99 -2.74
N ALA A 288 -0.86 -40.78 -2.67
CA ALA A 288 -0.18 -39.77 -3.47
C ALA A 288 -0.37 -40.03 -4.98
N ARG A 289 -0.22 -41.27 -5.44
CA ARG A 289 -0.44 -41.65 -6.83
C ARG A 289 -1.90 -41.42 -7.27
N ALA A 290 -2.88 -41.79 -6.44
CA ALA A 290 -4.29 -41.64 -6.74
C ALA A 290 -4.70 -40.15 -6.86
N ARG A 291 -4.11 -39.30 -6.04
CA ARG A 291 -4.41 -37.85 -6.01
C ARG A 291 -3.48 -36.98 -6.87
N PHE A 292 -2.44 -37.55 -7.45
CA PHE A 292 -1.47 -36.84 -8.28
C PHE A 292 -2.14 -36.05 -9.43
N ARG A 293 -2.96 -36.72 -10.23
CA ARG A 293 -3.66 -36.09 -11.36
C ARG A 293 -4.64 -34.98 -10.94
N PRO A 294 -5.55 -35.19 -9.97
CA PRO A 294 -6.42 -34.13 -9.46
C PRO A 294 -5.66 -32.93 -8.90
N ILE A 295 -4.57 -33.12 -8.17
CA ILE A 295 -3.75 -32.05 -7.63
C ILE A 295 -3.11 -31.25 -8.75
N LEU A 296 -2.52 -31.90 -9.74
CA LEU A 296 -1.94 -31.22 -10.91
C LEU A 296 -2.99 -30.40 -11.66
N MET A 297 -4.18 -30.98 -11.92
CA MET A 297 -5.25 -30.24 -12.62
C MET A 297 -5.65 -28.97 -11.89
N THR A 298 -5.88 -29.05 -10.58
CA THR A 298 -6.28 -27.87 -9.79
C THR A 298 -5.15 -26.87 -9.64
N SER A 299 -3.91 -27.32 -9.49
CA SER A 299 -2.74 -26.45 -9.40
C SER A 299 -2.48 -25.71 -10.70
N PHE A 300 -2.52 -26.39 -11.85
CA PHE A 300 -2.36 -25.74 -13.16
C PHE A 300 -3.49 -24.74 -13.45
N ALA A 301 -4.74 -25.10 -13.15
CA ALA A 301 -5.87 -24.18 -13.32
C ALA A 301 -5.66 -22.90 -12.48
N PHE A 302 -5.18 -23.03 -11.24
CA PHE A 302 -4.92 -21.90 -10.37
C PHE A 302 -3.70 -21.08 -10.83
N ILE A 303 -2.59 -21.74 -11.18
CA ILE A 303 -1.36 -21.10 -11.68
C ILE A 303 -1.67 -20.27 -12.95
N LEU A 304 -2.42 -20.84 -13.89
CA LEU A 304 -2.84 -20.12 -15.11
C LEU A 304 -3.81 -18.99 -14.79
N GLY A 305 -4.70 -19.16 -13.80
CA GLY A 305 -5.61 -18.11 -13.34
C GLY A 305 -4.91 -16.92 -12.71
N VAL A 306 -3.75 -17.12 -12.08
CA VAL A 306 -2.95 -16.05 -11.46
C VAL A 306 -1.96 -15.40 -12.44
N LEU A 307 -1.70 -16.02 -13.59
CA LEU A 307 -0.74 -15.55 -14.60
C LEU A 307 -1.01 -14.08 -15.05
N PRO A 308 -2.28 -13.63 -15.25
CA PRO A 308 -2.55 -12.23 -15.58
C PRO A 308 -2.08 -11.24 -14.52
N LEU A 309 -2.05 -11.63 -13.22
CA LEU A 309 -1.51 -10.76 -12.17
C LEU A 309 0.02 -10.65 -12.25
N VAL A 310 0.70 -11.74 -12.60
CA VAL A 310 2.16 -11.77 -12.78
C VAL A 310 2.58 -10.87 -13.96
N LEU A 311 1.80 -10.88 -15.04
CA LEU A 311 2.05 -10.12 -16.26
C LEU A 311 1.42 -8.71 -16.25
N ALA A 312 0.84 -8.28 -15.14
CA ALA A 312 0.12 -7.02 -15.04
C ALA A 312 0.98 -5.81 -15.45
N THR A 313 0.38 -4.87 -16.18
CA THR A 313 0.98 -3.61 -16.61
C THR A 313 0.07 -2.42 -16.27
N GLY A 314 0.59 -1.20 -16.34
CA GLY A 314 -0.17 0.03 -16.08
C GLY A 314 -0.32 0.36 -14.60
N ALA A 315 -1.30 1.18 -14.25
CA ALA A 315 -1.53 1.64 -12.88
C ALA A 315 -1.79 0.45 -11.92
N GLY A 316 -1.11 0.44 -10.77
CA GLY A 316 -1.19 -0.63 -9.77
C GLY A 316 -0.53 -1.95 -10.19
N ALA A 317 0.27 -1.99 -11.25
CA ALA A 317 0.94 -3.20 -11.71
C ALA A 317 1.84 -3.82 -10.63
N ASN A 318 2.59 -3.01 -9.88
CA ASN A 318 3.50 -3.51 -8.84
C ASN A 318 2.76 -4.25 -7.72
N ALA A 319 1.61 -3.73 -7.28
CA ALA A 319 0.78 -4.40 -6.27
C ALA A 319 0.28 -5.77 -6.78
N ARG A 320 -0.27 -5.79 -8.01
CA ARG A 320 -0.74 -7.04 -8.65
C ARG A 320 0.38 -8.05 -8.87
N LYS A 321 1.55 -7.60 -9.33
CA LYS A 321 2.74 -8.45 -9.51
C LYS A 321 3.23 -9.03 -8.19
N SER A 322 3.28 -8.24 -7.12
CA SER A 322 3.70 -8.72 -5.80
C SER A 322 2.82 -9.86 -5.29
N ILE A 323 1.49 -9.71 -5.36
CA ILE A 323 0.55 -10.79 -5.02
C ILE A 323 0.71 -11.96 -5.99
N GLY A 324 0.69 -11.68 -7.31
CA GLY A 324 0.74 -12.69 -8.35
C GLY A 324 1.98 -13.57 -8.29
N ILE A 325 3.15 -12.98 -8.14
CA ILE A 325 4.44 -13.69 -8.07
C ILE A 325 4.53 -14.51 -6.79
N ALA A 326 4.11 -13.97 -5.63
CA ALA A 326 4.11 -14.70 -4.37
C ALA A 326 3.22 -15.95 -4.46
N VAL A 327 2.01 -15.81 -4.98
CA VAL A 327 1.06 -16.93 -5.09
C VAL A 327 1.47 -17.92 -6.19
N PHE A 328 1.89 -17.44 -7.35
CA PHE A 328 2.34 -18.25 -8.48
C PHE A 328 3.51 -19.17 -8.08
N SER A 329 4.57 -18.56 -7.56
CA SER A 329 5.77 -19.31 -7.14
C SER A 329 5.50 -20.25 -5.97
N GLY A 330 4.66 -19.82 -5.02
CA GLY A 330 4.25 -20.63 -3.88
C GLY A 330 3.42 -21.84 -4.30
N MET A 331 2.48 -21.66 -5.24
CA MET A 331 1.69 -22.77 -5.79
C MET A 331 2.57 -23.76 -6.56
N LEU A 332 3.55 -23.29 -7.30
CA LEU A 332 4.49 -24.11 -8.03
C LEU A 332 5.33 -24.95 -7.07
N ALA A 333 5.90 -24.32 -6.04
CA ALA A 333 6.65 -25.01 -4.99
C ALA A 333 5.77 -25.99 -4.20
N SER A 334 4.56 -25.54 -3.79
CA SER A 334 3.60 -26.39 -3.09
C SER A 334 3.25 -27.64 -3.90
N THR A 335 2.98 -27.48 -5.20
CA THR A 335 2.60 -28.63 -6.05
C THR A 335 3.74 -29.64 -6.20
N CYS A 336 4.95 -29.16 -6.44
CA CYS A 336 6.12 -30.04 -6.59
C CYS A 336 6.50 -30.70 -5.26
N LEU A 337 6.59 -29.90 -4.19
CA LEU A 337 7.11 -30.39 -2.91
C LEU A 337 6.04 -31.12 -2.08
N ALA A 338 4.76 -30.69 -2.14
CA ALA A 338 3.72 -31.37 -1.38
C ALA A 338 3.53 -32.84 -1.82
N VAL A 339 3.53 -33.10 -3.13
CA VAL A 339 3.39 -34.49 -3.64
C VAL A 339 4.52 -35.36 -3.15
N LEU A 340 5.74 -34.83 -3.02
CA LEU A 340 6.91 -35.54 -2.61
C LEU A 340 7.00 -35.75 -1.08
N PHE A 341 6.74 -34.70 -0.32
CA PHE A 341 7.00 -34.68 1.12
C PHE A 341 5.76 -34.98 2.00
N VAL A 342 4.55 -34.67 1.56
CA VAL A 342 3.33 -34.90 2.38
C VAL A 342 3.12 -36.38 2.71
N PRO A 343 3.33 -37.32 1.81
CA PRO A 343 3.27 -38.76 2.16
C PRO A 343 4.26 -39.14 3.26
N SER A 344 5.47 -38.59 3.21
CA SER A 344 6.51 -38.81 4.23
C SER A 344 6.12 -38.22 5.57
N PHE A 345 5.56 -37.01 5.60
CA PHE A 345 5.05 -36.38 6.83
C PHE A 345 3.90 -37.17 7.45
N PHE A 346 3.00 -37.66 6.63
CA PHE A 346 1.93 -38.54 7.08
C PHE A 346 2.47 -39.83 7.75
N VAL A 347 3.46 -40.48 7.13
CA VAL A 347 4.10 -41.69 7.67
C VAL A 347 4.77 -41.42 9.00
N VAL A 348 5.52 -40.31 9.13
CA VAL A 348 6.20 -39.91 10.38
C VAL A 348 5.20 -39.66 11.50
N VAL A 349 4.17 -38.84 11.22
CA VAL A 349 3.15 -38.47 12.23
C VAL A 349 2.40 -39.71 12.68
N ARG A 350 2.04 -40.61 11.76
CA ARG A 350 1.34 -41.88 12.08
C ARG A 350 2.20 -42.86 12.88
N ARG A 351 3.46 -43.03 12.52
CA ARG A 351 4.40 -43.85 13.32
C ARG A 351 4.54 -43.29 14.74
N PHE A 352 4.60 -41.98 14.87
CA PHE A 352 4.67 -41.32 16.18
C PHE A 352 3.39 -41.56 16.97
N GLU A 353 2.23 -41.48 16.36
CA GLU A 353 0.93 -41.76 16.99
C GLU A 353 0.83 -43.19 17.48
N GLU A 354 1.24 -44.17 16.66
CA GLU A 354 1.27 -45.57 17.01
C GLU A 354 2.25 -45.86 18.16
N TRP A 355 3.47 -45.33 18.08
CA TRP A 355 4.46 -45.45 19.14
C TRP A 355 3.94 -44.89 20.48
N ARG A 356 3.25 -43.75 20.46
CA ARG A 356 2.64 -43.14 21.62
C ARG A 356 1.48 -43.97 22.19
N ALA A 357 0.69 -44.61 21.33
CA ALA A 357 -0.41 -45.50 21.72
C ALA A 357 0.09 -46.77 22.39
N VAL A 358 1.10 -47.42 21.81
CA VAL A 358 1.75 -48.58 22.40
C VAL A 358 2.34 -48.29 23.77
N ARG A 359 3.03 -47.13 23.92
CA ARG A 359 3.63 -46.74 25.20
C ARG A 359 2.59 -46.41 26.29
N LYS A 360 1.33 -46.09 25.91
CA LYS A 360 0.21 -45.87 26.81
C LYS A 360 -0.65 -47.11 27.04
N GLY A 361 -0.25 -48.30 26.57
CA GLY A 361 -0.99 -49.56 26.74
C GLY A 361 -2.35 -49.59 26.05
N LYS A 362 -2.64 -48.67 25.12
CA LYS A 362 -3.91 -48.63 24.37
C LYS A 362 -3.75 -49.47 23.07
N PRO A 363 -4.74 -50.37 22.80
CA PRO A 363 -4.74 -51.06 21.52
C PRO A 363 -4.82 -50.02 20.38
N VAL A 364 -4.01 -50.19 19.34
CA VAL A 364 -4.08 -49.36 18.13
C VAL A 364 -5.43 -49.66 17.47
N LYS A 365 -6.45 -48.80 17.76
CA LYS A 365 -7.76 -48.96 17.13
C LYS A 365 -7.68 -48.70 15.64
N PRO A 366 -8.16 -49.65 14.81
CA PRO A 366 -8.49 -49.30 13.43
C PRO A 366 -9.55 -48.15 13.48
N VAL A 367 -9.37 -47.13 12.65
CA VAL A 367 -10.32 -46.03 12.55
C VAL A 367 -11.65 -46.59 12.07
N PRO A 368 -12.81 -46.33 12.76
CA PRO A 368 -14.10 -46.81 12.31
C PRO A 368 -14.40 -46.28 10.91
N ALA A 369 -14.87 -47.13 10.03
CA ALA A 369 -15.47 -46.76 8.77
C ALA A 369 -16.75 -45.95 9.08
N GLN A 370 -16.87 -44.76 8.61
CA GLN A 370 -18.14 -44.05 8.45
C GLN A 370 -18.63 -44.25 7.03
#